data_6b381d7b24ce694263da48ac57087a79
#
_entry.id   6b381d7b24ce694263da48ac57087a79
#
_cell.length_a   1.000
_cell.length_b   1.000
_cell.length_c   1.000
_cell.angle_alpha   90.00
_cell.angle_beta   90.00
_cell.angle_gamma   90.00
#
_symmetry.space_group_name_H-M   'P 1'
#
loop_
_entity.id
_entity.type
_entity.pdbx_description
1 polymer ?
#
loop_
_entity_poly.entity_id
_entity_poly.type
_entity_poly.pdbx_seq_one_letter_code
_entity_poly.pdbx_strand_id
1 'polypeptide(L)'
;MSGTVAGQLIDSDVLIDHFRGARAFKPVRDRSSYSVITRCELFAGQSADERAIGTVLAAMRELPVDRAVAERAGRLRRRHGLRTPDALIAATAIEHDLVLVTRNLGDFGGVRGLKVHAPK
;
A
#
# COMPACT_ATOMS: atom_id res chain seq x y z
N MET A 1 0.01 -20.99 17.17
CA MET A 1 0.52 -20.49 16.88
C MET A 1 0.82 -19.49 16.93
N SER A 2 0.82 -19.51 17.17
CA SER A 2 0.98 -18.72 17.22
C SER A 2 1.56 -17.80 16.68
N GLY A 3 1.75 -17.24 16.70
CA GLY A 3 2.57 -16.21 16.24
C GLY A 3 2.40 -15.83 14.80
N THR A 4 1.25 -15.72 14.33
CA THR A 4 1.01 -15.08 13.04
C THR A 4 1.19 -13.58 13.22
N VAL A 5 2.30 -13.05 12.70
CA VAL A 5 2.45 -11.62 12.57
C VAL A 5 1.54 -11.17 11.45
N ALA A 6 0.75 -10.13 11.70
CA ALA A 6 -0.14 -9.57 10.68
C ALA A 6 0.64 -9.22 9.42
N GLY A 7 0.07 -9.50 8.27
CA GLY A 7 0.62 -9.10 7.00
C GLY A 7 0.61 -7.58 6.84
N GLN A 8 1.45 -7.10 5.95
CA GLN A 8 1.61 -5.66 5.69
C GLN A 8 1.20 -5.34 4.27
N LEU A 9 0.50 -4.21 4.10
CA LEU A 9 0.30 -3.60 2.80
C LEU A 9 1.21 -2.39 2.70
N ILE A 10 2.06 -2.36 1.70
CA ILE A 10 3.06 -1.32 1.54
C ILE A 10 2.47 -0.21 0.67
N ASP A 11 2.37 1.01 1.21
CA ASP A 11 1.88 2.16 0.48
C ASP A 11 2.88 2.59 -0.59
N SER A 12 2.37 3.20 -1.64
CA SER A 12 3.17 3.65 -2.78
C SER A 12 4.30 4.59 -2.38
N ASP A 13 4.09 5.45 -1.39
CA ASP A 13 5.09 6.44 -0.97
C ASP A 13 6.38 5.77 -0.48
N VAL A 14 6.26 4.65 0.20
CA VAL A 14 7.42 3.89 0.70
C VAL A 14 8.26 3.38 -0.46
N LEU A 15 7.59 2.84 -1.49
CA LEU A 15 8.26 2.30 -2.67
C LEU A 15 8.79 3.41 -3.58
N ILE A 16 8.07 4.51 -3.71
CA ILE A 16 8.54 5.67 -4.47
C ILE A 16 9.84 6.19 -3.86
N ASP A 17 9.91 6.33 -2.55
CA ASP A 17 11.13 6.77 -1.86
C ASP A 17 12.28 5.79 -2.10
N HIS A 18 12.00 4.49 -2.10
CA HIS A 18 13.01 3.47 -2.38
C HIS A 18 13.61 3.67 -3.78
N PHE A 19 12.76 3.83 -4.80
CA PHE A 19 13.23 3.99 -6.19
C PHE A 19 13.89 5.34 -6.46
N ARG A 20 13.57 6.36 -5.66
CA ARG A 20 14.25 7.66 -5.72
C ARG A 20 15.57 7.67 -4.98
N GLY A 21 15.92 6.59 -4.28
CA GLY A 21 17.15 6.51 -3.51
C GLY A 21 17.11 7.27 -2.19
N ALA A 22 15.94 7.77 -1.78
CA ALA A 22 15.82 8.54 -0.53
C ALA A 22 15.93 7.64 0.70
N ARG A 23 15.21 6.52 0.68
CA ARG A 23 15.23 5.52 1.76
C ARG A 23 14.98 4.16 1.17
N ALA A 24 15.95 3.25 1.35
CA ALA A 24 15.78 1.89 0.90
C ALA A 24 14.65 1.20 1.67
N PHE A 25 13.89 0.38 0.95
CA PHE A 25 12.87 -0.46 1.54
C PHE A 25 13.19 -1.92 1.21
N LYS A 26 13.05 -2.79 2.20
CA LYS A 26 13.25 -4.22 2.02
C LYS A 26 11.96 -4.95 2.42
N PRO A 27 11.31 -5.65 1.48
CA PRO A 27 10.10 -6.41 1.80
C PRO A 27 10.37 -7.45 2.88
N VAL A 28 9.39 -7.63 3.77
CA VAL A 28 9.39 -8.75 4.69
C VAL A 28 8.84 -9.94 3.93
N ARG A 29 9.65 -10.94 3.73
CA ARG A 29 9.29 -12.13 2.96
C ARG A 29 8.02 -12.77 3.49
N ASP A 30 7.11 -13.11 2.58
CA ASP A 30 5.83 -13.77 2.85
C ASP A 30 4.85 -12.93 3.68
N ARG A 31 5.16 -11.64 3.93
CA ARG A 31 4.28 -10.75 4.70
C ARG A 31 3.97 -9.45 4.02
N SER A 32 4.66 -9.14 2.93
CA SER A 32 4.49 -7.86 2.25
C SER A 32 3.60 -8.03 1.04
N SER A 33 2.59 -7.17 0.97
CA SER A 33 1.67 -7.08 -0.16
C SER A 33 1.62 -5.64 -0.62
N TYR A 34 1.11 -5.42 -1.80
CA TYR A 34 0.87 -4.08 -2.33
C TYR A 34 -0.39 -4.10 -3.19
N SER A 35 -1.04 -2.95 -3.31
CA SER A 35 -2.19 -2.80 -4.20
C SER A 35 -1.74 -2.69 -5.64
N VAL A 36 -2.52 -3.22 -6.57
CA VAL A 36 -2.28 -3.03 -8.01
C VAL A 36 -2.23 -1.54 -8.38
N ILE A 37 -2.87 -0.66 -7.59
CA ILE A 37 -2.79 0.80 -7.76
C ILE A 37 -1.35 1.28 -7.61
N THR A 38 -0.61 0.69 -6.67
CA THR A 38 0.80 1.03 -6.46
C THR A 38 1.63 0.73 -7.70
N ARG A 39 1.36 -0.37 -8.39
CA ARG A 39 2.00 -0.67 -9.67
C ARG A 39 1.79 0.48 -10.66
N CYS A 40 0.55 0.93 -10.79
CA CYS A 40 0.20 2.06 -11.67
C CYS A 40 1.02 3.31 -11.30
N GLU A 41 1.06 3.65 -10.03
CA GLU A 41 1.77 4.84 -9.57
C GLU A 41 3.28 4.76 -9.81
N LEU A 42 3.87 3.59 -9.60
CA LEU A 42 5.30 3.39 -9.85
C LEU A 42 5.64 3.48 -11.34
N PHE A 43 4.81 2.90 -12.19
CA PHE A 43 5.03 2.92 -13.65
C PHE A 43 4.76 4.30 -14.23
N ALA A 44 4.02 5.16 -13.55
CA ALA A 44 3.73 6.52 -14.00
C ALA A 44 4.89 7.49 -13.82
N GLY A 45 5.91 7.13 -13.05
CA GLY A 45 7.08 7.99 -12.83
C GLY A 45 7.85 8.23 -14.12
N GLN A 46 8.25 9.49 -14.37
CA GLN A 46 8.95 9.83 -15.61
C GLN A 46 10.32 9.16 -15.75
N SER A 47 10.96 8.90 -14.64
CA SER A 47 12.26 8.21 -14.61
C SER A 47 12.13 6.77 -14.17
N ALA A 48 10.97 6.15 -14.36
CA ALA A 48 10.71 4.80 -13.89
C ALA A 48 11.62 3.79 -14.59
N ASP A 49 12.29 2.97 -13.78
CA ASP A 49 13.02 1.79 -14.24
C ASP A 49 12.08 0.60 -14.09
N GLU A 50 11.40 0.25 -15.17
CA GLU A 50 10.36 -0.78 -15.13
C GLU A 50 10.89 -2.14 -14.74
N ARG A 51 12.12 -2.46 -15.13
CA ARG A 51 12.75 -3.74 -14.76
C ARG A 51 12.99 -3.79 -13.25
N ALA A 52 13.57 -2.73 -12.67
CA ALA A 52 13.81 -2.65 -11.24
C ALA A 52 12.50 -2.70 -10.45
N ILE A 53 11.49 -1.97 -10.92
CA ILE A 53 10.15 -2.00 -10.31
C ILE A 53 9.60 -3.43 -10.32
N GLY A 54 9.65 -4.11 -11.46
CA GLY A 54 9.16 -5.47 -11.57
C GLY A 54 9.85 -6.43 -10.63
N THR A 55 11.17 -6.28 -10.47
CA THR A 55 11.95 -7.13 -9.56
C THR A 55 11.53 -6.94 -8.11
N VAL A 56 11.37 -5.70 -7.67
CA VAL A 56 10.95 -5.43 -6.28
C VAL A 56 9.52 -5.92 -6.05
N LEU A 57 8.60 -5.66 -6.98
CA LEU A 57 7.20 -6.07 -6.83
C LEU A 57 7.04 -7.60 -6.85
N ALA A 58 7.91 -8.30 -7.59
CA ALA A 58 7.86 -9.77 -7.64
C ALA A 58 8.18 -10.41 -6.28
N ALA A 59 8.82 -9.69 -5.37
CA ALA A 59 9.10 -10.18 -4.01
C ALA A 59 7.91 -10.00 -3.07
N MET A 60 6.81 -9.44 -3.54
CA MET A 60 5.63 -9.14 -2.75
C MET A 60 4.38 -9.69 -3.43
N ARG A 61 3.29 -9.77 -2.68
CA ARG A 61 2.00 -10.22 -3.20
C ARG A 61 1.21 -9.03 -3.73
N GLU A 62 0.78 -9.09 -4.98
CA GLU A 62 -0.10 -8.06 -5.56
C GLU A 62 -1.55 -8.34 -5.22
N LEU A 63 -2.26 -7.32 -4.74
CA LEU A 63 -3.68 -7.42 -4.42
C LEU A 63 -4.49 -6.58 -5.39
N PRO A 64 -5.57 -7.14 -5.96
CA PRO A 64 -6.37 -6.42 -6.95
C PRO A 64 -7.32 -5.41 -6.33
N VAL A 65 -7.82 -4.52 -7.17
CA VAL A 65 -8.98 -3.69 -6.82
C VAL A 65 -10.21 -4.43 -7.35
N ASP A 66 -10.85 -5.15 -6.45
CA ASP A 66 -12.09 -5.85 -6.78
C ASP A 66 -13.31 -5.00 -6.36
N ARG A 67 -14.49 -5.57 -6.49
CA ARG A 67 -15.74 -4.88 -6.16
C ARG A 67 -15.76 -4.44 -4.71
N ALA A 68 -15.40 -5.33 -3.78
CA ALA A 68 -15.42 -5.03 -2.35
C ALA A 68 -14.48 -3.88 -2.00
N VAL A 69 -13.26 -3.90 -2.56
CA VAL A 69 -12.28 -2.82 -2.37
C VAL A 69 -12.81 -1.51 -2.95
N ALA A 70 -13.37 -1.55 -4.16
CA ALA A 70 -13.87 -0.34 -4.81
C ALA A 70 -15.02 0.30 -4.02
N GLU A 71 -15.95 -0.51 -3.54
CA GLU A 71 -17.08 -0.01 -2.76
C GLU A 71 -16.64 0.57 -1.43
N ARG A 72 -15.74 -0.12 -0.73
CA ARG A 72 -15.19 0.40 0.51
C ARG A 72 -14.42 1.71 0.29
N ALA A 73 -13.63 1.77 -0.77
CA ALA A 73 -12.90 2.99 -1.11
C ALA A 73 -13.85 4.17 -1.34
N GLY A 74 -14.97 3.92 -2.02
CA GLY A 74 -15.99 4.95 -2.22
C GLY A 74 -16.55 5.47 -0.90
N ARG A 75 -16.85 4.55 0.02
CA ARG A 75 -17.34 4.94 1.35
C ARG A 75 -16.29 5.73 2.15
N LEU A 76 -15.02 5.33 2.07
CA LEU A 76 -13.93 6.05 2.74
C LEU A 76 -13.75 7.45 2.17
N ARG A 77 -13.88 7.61 0.86
CA ARG A 77 -13.81 8.93 0.24
C ARG A 77 -14.94 9.83 0.75
N ARG A 78 -16.15 9.29 0.79
CA ARG A 78 -17.32 10.05 1.26
C ARG A 78 -17.19 10.48 2.72
N ARG A 79 -16.63 9.62 3.55
CA ARG A 79 -16.52 9.87 5.00
C ARG A 79 -15.30 10.70 5.37
N HIS A 80 -14.16 10.45 4.72
CA HIS A 80 -12.88 11.02 5.13
C HIS A 80 -12.26 11.97 4.12
N GLY A 81 -12.84 12.10 2.93
CA GLY A 81 -12.30 13.00 1.91
C GLY A 81 -10.98 12.54 1.30
N LEU A 82 -10.65 11.27 1.37
CA LEU A 82 -9.41 10.75 0.78
C LEU A 82 -9.44 10.87 -0.73
N ARG A 83 -8.27 11.10 -1.33
CA ARG A 83 -8.12 11.00 -2.78
C ARG A 83 -8.29 9.55 -3.21
N THR A 84 -8.70 9.36 -4.47
CA THR A 84 -9.02 8.03 -4.97
C THR A 84 -7.91 6.99 -4.77
N PRO A 85 -6.63 7.27 -5.11
CA PRO A 85 -5.59 6.28 -4.91
C PRO A 85 -5.43 5.90 -3.44
N ASP A 86 -5.43 6.87 -2.54
CA ASP A 86 -5.28 6.62 -1.10
C ASP A 86 -6.45 5.81 -0.56
N ALA A 87 -7.67 6.13 -1.00
CA ALA A 87 -8.86 5.40 -0.58
C ALA A 87 -8.81 3.94 -1.02
N LEU A 88 -8.32 3.67 -2.24
CA LEU A 88 -8.20 2.31 -2.76
C LEU A 88 -7.14 1.51 -1.99
N ILE A 89 -6.04 2.15 -1.62
CA ILE A 89 -4.98 1.51 -0.83
C ILE A 89 -5.51 1.20 0.58
N ALA A 90 -6.14 2.19 1.23
CA ALA A 90 -6.71 1.98 2.57
C ALA A 90 -7.78 0.87 2.55
N ALA A 91 -8.65 0.88 1.55
CA ALA A 91 -9.69 -0.14 1.41
C ALA A 91 -9.10 -1.53 1.23
N THR A 92 -8.02 -1.64 0.46
CA THR A 92 -7.31 -2.92 0.27
C THR A 92 -6.80 -3.46 1.61
N ALA A 93 -6.18 -2.58 2.41
CA ALA A 93 -5.67 -2.99 3.72
C ALA A 93 -6.79 -3.47 4.63
N ILE A 94 -7.91 -2.75 4.66
CA ILE A 94 -9.06 -3.11 5.50
C ILE A 94 -9.67 -4.44 5.05
N GLU A 95 -9.91 -4.61 3.74
CA GLU A 95 -10.56 -5.81 3.21
C GLU A 95 -9.71 -7.06 3.43
N HIS A 96 -8.41 -6.93 3.46
CA HIS A 96 -7.49 -8.06 3.63
C HIS A 96 -6.93 -8.16 5.05
N ASP A 97 -7.40 -7.32 5.96
CA ASP A 97 -6.94 -7.28 7.37
C ASP A 97 -5.42 -7.14 7.47
N LEU A 98 -4.88 -6.19 6.71
CA LEU A 98 -3.45 -5.90 6.67
C LEU A 98 -3.15 -4.59 7.36
N VAL A 99 -1.95 -4.49 7.95
CA VAL A 99 -1.43 -3.22 8.45
C VAL A 99 -0.91 -2.42 7.26
N LEU A 100 -1.37 -1.17 7.13
CA LEU A 100 -0.84 -0.28 6.10
C LEU A 100 0.47 0.33 6.58
N VAL A 101 1.55 0.07 5.84
CA VAL A 101 2.86 0.68 6.09
C VAL A 101 2.99 1.88 5.19
N THR A 102 3.05 3.07 5.76
CA THR A 102 3.05 4.33 5.02
C THR A 102 3.85 5.39 5.76
N ARG A 103 4.41 6.34 5.01
CA ARG A 103 5.02 7.55 5.61
C ARG A 103 3.98 8.63 5.86
N ASN A 104 2.79 8.48 5.29
CA ASN A 104 1.72 9.47 5.36
C ASN A 104 0.73 9.15 6.49
N LEU A 105 1.22 9.14 7.72
CA LEU A 105 0.39 8.82 8.88
C LEU A 105 -0.71 9.85 9.10
N GLY A 106 -0.48 11.11 8.71
CA GLY A 106 -1.45 12.18 8.88
C GLY A 106 -2.75 11.95 8.12
N ASP A 107 -2.65 11.51 6.87
CA ASP A 107 -3.85 11.31 6.03
C ASP A 107 -4.60 10.04 6.39
N PHE A 108 -3.91 9.00 6.85
CA PHE A 108 -4.51 7.71 7.12
C PHE A 108 -4.88 7.48 8.59
N GLY A 109 -4.29 8.23 9.52
CA GLY A 109 -4.42 7.95 10.95
C GLY A 109 -5.84 8.08 11.48
N GLY A 110 -6.69 8.88 10.83
CA GLY A 110 -8.08 9.07 11.23
C GLY A 110 -9.05 8.09 10.57
N VAL A 111 -8.58 7.18 9.74
CA VAL A 111 -9.46 6.27 9.01
C VAL A 111 -9.87 5.12 9.91
N ARG A 112 -11.18 5.03 10.18
CA ARG A 112 -11.72 4.01 11.07
C ARG A 112 -11.54 2.62 10.48
N GLY A 113 -11.04 1.69 11.29
CA GLY A 113 -10.83 0.31 10.89
C GLY A 113 -9.49 0.05 10.19
N LEU A 114 -8.70 1.09 9.99
CA LEU A 114 -7.40 0.97 9.34
C LEU A 114 -6.29 0.98 10.40
N LYS A 115 -5.43 -0.04 10.35
CA LYS A 115 -4.22 -0.10 11.17
C LYS A 115 -3.07 0.47 10.35
N VAL A 116 -2.31 1.40 10.90
CA VAL A 116 -1.30 2.16 10.17
C VAL A 116 0.01 2.15 10.95
N HIS A 117 1.12 1.87 10.26
CA HIS A 117 2.45 1.96 10.84
C HIS A 117 3.38 2.71 9.89
N ALA A 118 4.36 3.41 10.46
CA ALA A 118 5.45 3.97 9.67
C ALA A 118 6.41 2.84 9.29
N PRO A 119 7.12 2.94 8.15
CA PRO A 119 8.15 1.98 7.78
C PRO A 119 9.31 2.07 8.77
N LYS A 120 9.90 0.94 9.05
CA LYS A 120 11.07 0.87 9.93
C LYS A 120 12.34 1.29 9.21
#